data_cba79beda82c993910bb6a0f4fcb785e
#
_entry.id   cba79beda82c993910bb6a0f4fcb785e
#
_cell.length_a   1.000
_cell.length_b   1.000
_cell.length_c   1.000
_cell.angle_alpha   90.00
_cell.angle_beta   90.00
_cell.angle_gamma   90.00
#
_symmetry.space_group_name_H-M   'P 1'
#
loop_
_entity.id
_entity.type
_entity.pdbx_description
1 polymer ?
#
loop_
_entity_poly.entity_id
_entity_poly.type
_entity_poly.pdbx_seq_one_letter_code
_entity_poly.pdbx_strand_id
1 'polypeptide(L)'
;MLNQSAQSIARGTLEQQQLPAEFSTGIPLQLLSNRPDVKAAEMSLAASYYDTNSARAAFYPQITLSGSAGWTNSAGSAIINPGKLLASAIGSLTQPLFYRGANIARLKQAKAQEEQAKIQFQTTLLKAGNEVSNALYQYQMTSDKAISREIQVNSARKAAEDTKELFNLGTSTYLEVLSAEQSYLSAQLSEVADTFDRMQSVISLYQACLLYTSD
;
A
#
# COMPACT_ATOMS: atom_id res chain seq x y z
N MET A 1 -11.64 2.02 2.04
CA MET A 1 -12.92 1.69 1.37
C MET A 1 -13.67 2.98 1.20
N LEU A 2 -14.01 3.34 -0.05
CA LEU A 2 -14.81 4.52 -0.35
C LEU A 2 -16.23 4.30 0.19
N ASN A 3 -16.65 5.12 1.14
CA ASN A 3 -18.00 5.06 1.74
C ASN A 3 -19.04 5.72 0.82
N GLN A 4 -18.94 5.43 -0.49
CA GLN A 4 -19.86 5.94 -1.52
C GLN A 4 -20.58 4.78 -2.16
N SER A 5 -21.89 4.95 -2.41
CA SER A 5 -22.69 4.02 -3.19
C SER A 5 -22.12 3.87 -4.61
N ALA A 6 -22.19 2.68 -5.16
CA ALA A 6 -21.76 2.41 -6.53
C ALA A 6 -22.45 3.37 -7.51
N GLN A 7 -21.66 4.22 -8.16
CA GLN A 7 -22.13 5.15 -9.20
C GLN A 7 -21.81 4.55 -10.58
N SER A 8 -22.65 4.84 -11.56
CA SER A 8 -22.38 4.49 -12.95
C SER A 8 -21.19 5.31 -13.45
N ILE A 9 -20.09 4.66 -13.74
CA ILE A 9 -18.91 5.30 -14.31
C ILE A 9 -19.09 5.33 -15.84
N ALA A 10 -19.00 6.53 -16.44
CA ALA A 10 -18.97 6.66 -17.90
C ALA A 10 -17.70 5.98 -18.44
N ARG A 11 -17.88 4.94 -19.26
CA ARG A 11 -16.78 4.17 -19.84
C ARG A 11 -16.57 4.62 -21.28
N GLY A 12 -15.34 5.01 -21.62
CA GLY A 12 -14.91 5.22 -23.01
C GLY A 12 -14.56 3.90 -23.69
N THR A 13 -14.32 3.96 -25.01
CA THR A 13 -13.76 2.84 -25.76
C THR A 13 -12.27 2.67 -25.49
N LEU A 14 -11.74 1.46 -25.70
CA LEU A 14 -10.32 1.14 -25.50
C LEU A 14 -9.40 2.06 -26.31
N GLU A 15 -9.80 2.40 -27.53
CA GLU A 15 -9.07 3.25 -28.48
C GLU A 15 -8.99 4.73 -28.04
N GLN A 16 -9.92 5.19 -27.21
CA GLN A 16 -9.95 6.57 -26.71
C GLN A 16 -9.08 6.80 -25.46
N GLN A 17 -8.54 5.73 -24.90
CA GLN A 17 -7.68 5.81 -23.72
C GLN A 17 -6.28 6.27 -24.11
N GLN A 18 -5.88 7.45 -23.64
CA GLN A 18 -4.52 7.95 -23.84
C GLN A 18 -3.64 7.53 -22.65
N LEU A 19 -2.60 6.77 -22.95
CA LEU A 19 -1.57 6.41 -21.98
C LEU A 19 -0.55 7.54 -21.86
N PRO A 20 0.02 7.79 -20.65
CA PRO A 20 1.13 8.72 -20.50
C PRO A 20 2.30 8.31 -21.40
N ALA A 21 2.91 9.26 -22.08
CA ALA A 21 3.91 8.99 -23.11
C ALA A 21 5.19 8.37 -22.55
N GLU A 22 5.64 8.76 -21.36
CA GLU A 22 6.84 8.22 -20.72
C GLU A 22 6.74 8.34 -19.19
N PHE A 23 7.16 7.28 -18.50
CA PHE A 23 7.48 7.34 -17.08
C PHE A 23 8.99 7.45 -16.93
N SER A 24 9.47 8.55 -16.34
CA SER A 24 10.90 8.72 -16.05
C SER A 24 11.38 7.64 -15.07
N THR A 25 12.42 6.94 -15.48
CA THR A 25 13.14 5.98 -14.63
C THR A 25 13.85 6.74 -13.50
N GLY A 26 13.39 6.55 -12.29
CA GLY A 26 13.98 7.14 -11.11
C GLY A 26 12.93 7.59 -10.12
N ILE A 27 12.36 6.63 -9.39
CA ILE A 27 11.44 6.97 -8.30
C ILE A 27 12.30 7.35 -7.10
N PRO A 28 12.26 8.61 -6.65
CA PRO A 28 12.99 9.01 -5.45
C PRO A 28 12.49 8.19 -4.26
N LEU A 29 13.41 7.72 -3.41
CA LEU A 29 13.09 7.06 -2.13
C LEU A 29 12.08 7.86 -1.29
N GLN A 30 12.00 9.17 -1.49
CA GLN A 30 11.03 10.07 -0.87
C GLN A 30 9.56 9.72 -1.23
N LEU A 31 9.28 9.19 -2.42
CA LEU A 31 7.93 8.75 -2.77
C LEU A 31 7.53 7.46 -2.04
N LEU A 32 8.50 6.58 -1.76
CA LEU A 32 8.26 5.37 -0.96
C LEU A 32 7.89 5.71 0.49
N SER A 33 8.42 6.81 1.06
CA SER A 33 8.10 7.24 2.42
C SER A 33 6.66 7.76 2.57
N ASN A 34 6.01 8.15 1.48
CA ASN A 34 4.62 8.60 1.49
C ASN A 34 3.62 7.44 1.43
N ARG A 35 4.08 6.24 1.16
CA ARG A 35 3.20 5.06 1.14
C ARG A 35 2.64 4.77 2.54
N PRO A 36 1.34 4.51 2.68
CA PRO A 36 0.73 4.31 4.00
C PRO A 36 1.18 3.03 4.68
N ASP A 37 1.53 1.97 3.93
CA ASP A 37 2.08 0.74 4.48
C ASP A 37 3.48 0.96 5.09
N VAL A 38 4.32 1.74 4.41
CA VAL A 38 5.65 2.15 4.91
C VAL A 38 5.50 3.06 6.13
N LYS A 39 4.61 4.05 6.06
CA LYS A 39 4.34 4.97 7.16
C LYS A 39 3.72 4.26 8.37
N ALA A 40 2.83 3.29 8.16
CA ALA A 40 2.28 2.47 9.25
C ALA A 40 3.37 1.62 9.92
N ALA A 41 4.29 1.03 9.16
CA ALA A 41 5.41 0.27 9.70
C ALA A 41 6.41 1.18 10.47
N GLU A 42 6.64 2.41 9.98
CA GLU A 42 7.45 3.42 10.68
C GLU A 42 6.83 3.81 12.01
N MET A 43 5.51 4.09 12.04
CA MET A 43 4.79 4.42 13.27
C MET A 43 4.77 3.24 14.26
N SER A 44 4.69 2.01 13.77
CA SER A 44 4.79 0.80 14.60
C SER A 44 6.18 0.67 15.23
N LEU A 45 7.24 0.98 14.47
CA LEU A 45 8.61 1.04 15.00
C LEU A 45 8.75 2.13 16.06
N ALA A 46 8.22 3.32 15.81
CA ALA A 46 8.22 4.42 16.77
C ALA A 46 7.49 4.03 18.07
N ALA A 47 6.33 3.37 17.98
CA ALA A 47 5.59 2.89 19.14
C ALA A 47 6.41 1.89 19.96
N SER A 48 7.05 0.90 19.32
CA SER A 48 7.89 -0.09 20.02
C SER A 48 9.13 0.53 20.70
N TYR A 49 9.69 1.60 20.10
CA TYR A 49 10.74 2.38 20.72
C TYR A 49 10.26 3.07 22.01
N TYR A 50 9.09 3.69 22.00
CA TYR A 50 8.51 4.31 23.19
C TYR A 50 8.12 3.26 24.25
N ASP A 51 7.67 2.07 23.85
CA ASP A 51 7.41 0.95 24.76
C ASP A 51 8.70 0.49 25.45
N THR A 52 9.81 0.42 24.73
CA THR A 52 11.13 0.13 25.29
C THR A 52 11.55 1.20 26.32
N ASN A 53 11.31 2.48 26.02
CA ASN A 53 11.61 3.57 26.96
C ASN A 53 10.68 3.52 28.18
N SER A 54 9.42 3.18 28.02
CA SER A 54 8.47 2.93 29.13
C SER A 54 8.96 1.78 30.02
N ALA A 55 9.44 0.69 29.43
CA ALA A 55 10.01 -0.43 30.16
C ALA A 55 11.30 -0.04 30.93
N ARG A 56 12.12 0.88 30.37
CA ARG A 56 13.27 1.45 31.08
C ARG A 56 12.83 2.35 32.22
N ALA A 57 11.78 3.14 32.04
CA ALA A 57 11.25 4.04 33.07
C ALA A 57 10.77 3.29 34.33
N ALA A 58 10.35 2.02 34.19
CA ALA A 58 9.96 1.18 35.31
C ALA A 58 11.08 0.88 36.31
N PHE A 59 12.34 1.20 35.99
CA PHE A 59 13.48 1.10 36.92
C PHE A 59 13.69 2.37 37.77
N TYR A 60 12.99 3.46 37.44
CA TYR A 60 13.05 4.71 38.19
C TYR A 60 11.91 4.81 39.19
N PRO A 61 12.06 5.63 40.26
CA PRO A 61 11.00 5.88 41.20
C PRO A 61 9.77 6.50 40.53
N GLN A 62 8.57 6.00 40.90
CA GLN A 62 7.32 6.58 40.42
C GLN A 62 6.82 7.60 41.44
N ILE A 63 6.47 8.79 40.96
CA ILE A 63 5.84 9.84 41.73
C ILE A 63 4.35 9.82 41.40
N THR A 64 3.51 9.51 42.40
CA THR A 64 2.06 9.53 42.27
C THR A 64 1.51 10.69 43.08
N LEU A 65 0.77 11.58 42.46
CA LEU A 65 0.04 12.66 43.10
C LEU A 65 -1.45 12.33 43.08
N SER A 66 -2.05 12.20 44.26
CA SER A 66 -3.48 11.94 44.45
C SER A 66 -4.11 13.13 45.14
N GLY A 67 -5.23 13.60 44.63
CA GLY A 67 -6.01 14.66 45.25
C GLY A 67 -7.48 14.25 45.37
N SER A 68 -8.10 14.58 46.51
CA SER A 68 -9.53 14.43 46.67
C SER A 68 -10.12 15.70 47.25
N ALA A 69 -11.31 16.07 46.79
CA ALA A 69 -12.13 17.15 47.33
C ALA A 69 -13.54 16.66 47.55
N GLY A 70 -14.12 16.95 48.73
CA GLY A 70 -15.46 16.53 49.03
C GLY A 70 -16.11 17.38 50.11
N TRP A 71 -17.43 17.40 50.16
CA TRP A 71 -18.20 18.00 51.24
C TRP A 71 -18.69 16.91 52.18
N THR A 72 -18.48 17.09 53.47
CA THR A 72 -19.07 16.24 54.49
C THR A 72 -20.23 16.93 55.16
N ASN A 73 -21.42 16.33 55.10
CA ASN A 73 -22.56 16.74 55.89
C ASN A 73 -22.75 15.80 57.04
N SER A 74 -22.88 16.35 58.25
CA SER A 74 -23.28 15.51 59.42
C SER A 74 -24.74 15.10 59.23
N ALA A 75 -25.04 13.83 59.46
CA ALA A 75 -26.41 13.32 59.37
C ALA A 75 -27.39 14.18 60.17
N GLY A 76 -28.38 14.78 59.47
CA GLY A 76 -29.47 15.52 60.11
C GLY A 76 -29.54 17.04 59.84
N SER A 77 -28.58 17.65 59.13
CA SER A 77 -28.70 19.09 58.78
C SER A 77 -28.94 19.29 57.28
N ALA A 78 -30.09 19.88 56.94
CA ALA A 78 -30.43 20.26 55.57
C ALA A 78 -29.69 21.50 55.05
N ILE A 79 -28.70 21.99 55.81
CA ILE A 79 -27.91 23.18 55.46
C ILE A 79 -26.54 22.78 55.00
N ILE A 80 -26.23 23.00 53.73
CA ILE A 80 -24.88 22.86 53.18
C ILE A 80 -24.00 23.96 53.82
N ASN A 81 -23.09 23.56 54.70
CA ASN A 81 -22.11 24.49 55.30
C ASN A 81 -20.87 24.54 54.41
N PRO A 82 -20.64 25.67 53.71
CA PRO A 82 -19.49 25.83 52.80
C PRO A 82 -18.13 25.73 53.53
N GLY A 83 -18.09 25.88 54.85
CA GLY A 83 -16.88 25.74 55.65
C GLY A 83 -16.39 24.28 55.92
N LYS A 84 -17.15 23.30 55.44
CA LYS A 84 -16.78 21.87 55.59
C LYS A 84 -16.26 21.24 54.28
N LEU A 85 -15.66 22.01 53.43
CA LEU A 85 -14.91 21.51 52.27
C LEU A 85 -13.64 20.84 52.77
N LEU A 86 -13.52 19.53 52.56
CA LEU A 86 -12.30 18.77 52.80
C LEU A 86 -11.57 18.61 51.44
N ALA A 87 -10.38 19.14 51.38
CA ALA A 87 -9.46 18.93 50.27
C ALA A 87 -8.20 18.24 50.83
N SER A 88 -7.81 17.15 50.20
CA SER A 88 -6.56 16.48 50.52
C SER A 88 -5.75 16.26 49.25
N ALA A 89 -4.42 16.52 49.36
CA ALA A 89 -3.48 16.19 48.33
C ALA A 89 -2.35 15.36 48.96
N ILE A 90 -2.08 14.20 48.38
CA ILE A 90 -1.06 13.27 48.86
C ILE A 90 -0.10 12.98 47.72
N GLY A 91 1.19 13.27 47.89
CA GLY A 91 2.28 12.83 47.06
C GLY A 91 2.92 11.58 47.61
N SER A 92 3.05 10.53 46.81
CA SER A 92 3.77 9.33 47.17
C SER A 92 4.89 9.03 46.17
N LEU A 93 6.05 8.62 46.72
CA LEU A 93 7.21 8.16 45.93
C LEU A 93 7.37 6.66 46.20
N THR A 94 7.23 5.85 45.15
CA THR A 94 7.38 4.40 45.22
C THR A 94 8.43 3.91 44.24
N GLN A 95 9.34 3.07 44.76
CA GLN A 95 10.33 2.39 43.93
C GLN A 95 10.36 0.90 44.27
N PRO A 96 10.00 0.01 43.36
CA PRO A 96 10.10 -1.43 43.60
C PRO A 96 11.56 -1.87 43.46
N LEU A 97 12.21 -2.16 44.62
CA LEU A 97 13.61 -2.63 44.64
C LEU A 97 13.73 -4.13 44.30
N PHE A 98 12.73 -4.92 44.68
CA PHE A 98 12.68 -6.37 44.44
C PHE A 98 11.36 -6.78 43.79
N TYR A 99 11.33 -6.93 42.47
CA TYR A 99 10.13 -7.30 41.72
C TYR A 99 10.30 -8.64 41.00
N ARG A 100 10.97 -9.62 41.63
CA ARG A 100 11.16 -11.00 41.08
C ARG A 100 11.72 -11.04 39.64
N GLY A 101 12.52 -10.08 39.22
CA GLY A 101 13.05 -9.99 37.86
C GLY A 101 12.03 -9.54 36.78
N ALA A 102 10.80 -9.19 37.16
CA ALA A 102 9.75 -8.84 36.21
C ALA A 102 10.12 -7.62 35.33
N ASN A 103 10.73 -6.57 35.90
CA ASN A 103 11.16 -5.39 35.16
C ASN A 103 12.29 -5.74 34.15
N ILE A 104 13.19 -6.65 34.52
CA ILE A 104 14.26 -7.11 33.62
C ILE A 104 13.65 -7.92 32.46
N ALA A 105 12.71 -8.82 32.75
CA ALA A 105 12.01 -9.60 31.72
C ALA A 105 11.23 -8.68 30.78
N ARG A 106 10.48 -7.72 31.32
CA ARG A 106 9.73 -6.72 30.54
C ARG A 106 10.64 -5.89 29.61
N LEU A 107 11.77 -5.44 30.11
CA LEU A 107 12.75 -4.70 29.28
C LEU A 107 13.35 -5.56 28.18
N LYS A 108 13.69 -6.84 28.47
CA LYS A 108 14.17 -7.77 27.43
C LYS A 108 13.13 -8.03 26.38
N GLN A 109 11.88 -8.22 26.76
CA GLN A 109 10.75 -8.40 25.85
C GLN A 109 10.53 -7.17 24.97
N ALA A 110 10.50 -5.96 25.56
CA ALA A 110 10.33 -4.71 24.81
C ALA A 110 11.44 -4.51 23.78
N LYS A 111 12.70 -4.77 24.16
CA LYS A 111 13.84 -4.70 23.22
C LYS A 111 13.73 -5.69 22.06
N ALA A 112 13.25 -6.92 22.33
CA ALA A 112 13.03 -7.91 21.28
C ALA A 112 11.90 -7.49 20.34
N GLN A 113 10.83 -6.89 20.85
CA GLN A 113 9.74 -6.33 20.06
C GLN A 113 10.18 -5.13 19.21
N GLU A 114 11.03 -4.26 19.73
CA GLU A 114 11.63 -3.14 18.99
C GLU A 114 12.48 -3.65 17.81
N GLU A 115 13.32 -4.68 18.03
CA GLU A 115 14.11 -5.28 16.95
C GLU A 115 13.22 -5.97 15.91
N GLN A 116 12.16 -6.65 16.33
CA GLN A 116 11.18 -7.22 15.43
C GLN A 116 10.48 -6.14 14.59
N ALA A 117 10.07 -5.03 15.18
CA ALA A 117 9.44 -3.92 14.49
C ALA A 117 10.40 -3.27 13.46
N LYS A 118 11.68 -3.17 13.79
CA LYS A 118 12.72 -2.68 12.89
C LYS A 118 12.89 -3.58 11.67
N ILE A 119 12.96 -4.89 11.87
CA ILE A 119 13.06 -5.86 10.77
C ILE A 119 11.79 -5.80 9.90
N GLN A 120 10.62 -5.65 10.53
CA GLN A 120 9.35 -5.51 9.81
C GLN A 120 9.32 -4.23 8.95
N PHE A 121 9.79 -3.11 9.48
CA PHE A 121 9.92 -1.85 8.72
C PHE A 121 10.85 -2.02 7.52
N GLN A 122 12.04 -2.61 7.71
CA GLN A 122 12.98 -2.90 6.62
C GLN A 122 12.36 -3.81 5.55
N THR A 123 11.65 -4.84 5.97
CA THR A 123 10.95 -5.77 5.06
C THR A 123 9.87 -5.06 4.25
N THR A 124 9.09 -4.18 4.88
CA THR A 124 8.05 -3.40 4.21
C THR A 124 8.66 -2.44 3.18
N LEU A 125 9.75 -1.78 3.52
CA LEU A 125 10.48 -0.89 2.62
C LEU A 125 11.04 -1.62 1.40
N LEU A 126 11.65 -2.79 1.60
CA LEU A 126 12.16 -3.64 0.52
C LEU A 126 11.03 -4.16 -0.39
N LYS A 127 9.90 -4.57 0.18
CA LYS A 127 8.72 -4.98 -0.58
C LYS A 127 8.19 -3.84 -1.44
N ALA A 128 8.05 -2.65 -0.86
CA ALA A 128 7.60 -1.47 -1.59
C ALA A 128 8.53 -1.12 -2.77
N GLY A 129 9.85 -1.19 -2.56
CA GLY A 129 10.83 -0.98 -3.63
C GLY A 129 10.74 -2.04 -4.75
N ASN A 130 10.55 -3.30 -4.38
CA ASN A 130 10.39 -4.38 -5.35
C ASN A 130 9.08 -4.26 -6.15
N GLU A 131 7.98 -3.86 -5.51
CA GLU A 131 6.69 -3.64 -6.19
C GLU A 131 6.81 -2.56 -7.26
N VAL A 132 7.47 -1.44 -6.93
CA VAL A 132 7.72 -0.35 -7.89
C VAL A 132 8.63 -0.81 -9.03
N SER A 133 9.72 -1.51 -8.71
CA SER A 133 10.64 -2.04 -9.73
C SER A 133 9.93 -3.01 -10.67
N ASN A 134 9.13 -3.92 -10.13
CA ASN A 134 8.35 -4.88 -10.91
C ASN A 134 7.32 -4.20 -11.81
N ALA A 135 6.62 -3.18 -11.29
CA ALA A 135 5.63 -2.43 -12.06
C ALA A 135 6.28 -1.65 -13.23
N LEU A 136 7.45 -1.03 -13.00
CA LEU A 136 8.22 -0.37 -14.06
C LEU A 136 8.68 -1.36 -15.12
N TYR A 137 9.24 -2.50 -14.70
CA TYR A 137 9.68 -3.54 -15.62
C TYR A 137 8.52 -4.08 -16.45
N GLN A 138 7.36 -4.33 -15.82
CA GLN A 138 6.17 -4.79 -16.51
C GLN A 138 5.68 -3.77 -17.54
N TYR A 139 5.71 -2.47 -17.20
CA TYR A 139 5.37 -1.40 -18.15
C TYR A 139 6.30 -1.39 -19.36
N GLN A 140 7.62 -1.49 -19.16
CA GLN A 140 8.60 -1.55 -20.24
C GLN A 140 8.35 -2.76 -21.14
N MET A 141 8.20 -3.94 -20.55
CA MET A 141 7.97 -5.18 -21.29
C MET A 141 6.68 -5.15 -22.11
N THR A 142 5.60 -4.60 -21.56
CA THR A 142 4.33 -4.47 -22.30
C THR A 142 4.42 -3.45 -23.42
N SER A 143 5.23 -2.40 -23.26
CA SER A 143 5.47 -1.40 -24.30
C SER A 143 6.30 -1.97 -25.47
N ASP A 144 7.36 -2.73 -25.18
CA ASP A 144 8.19 -3.40 -26.20
C ASP A 144 7.40 -4.49 -26.94
N LYS A 145 6.53 -5.20 -26.19
CA LYS A 145 5.63 -6.21 -26.76
C LYS A 145 4.64 -5.60 -27.76
N ALA A 146 4.11 -4.40 -27.47
CA ALA A 146 3.19 -3.71 -28.37
C ALA A 146 3.80 -3.43 -29.75
N ILE A 147 5.07 -3.00 -29.80
CA ILE A 147 5.79 -2.76 -31.06
C ILE A 147 5.91 -4.05 -31.89
N SER A 148 6.30 -5.14 -31.24
CA SER A 148 6.43 -6.45 -31.91
C SER A 148 5.07 -7.00 -32.37
N ARG A 149 4.00 -6.73 -31.60
CA ARG A 149 2.64 -7.13 -31.95
C ARG A 149 2.12 -6.40 -33.18
N GLU A 150 2.34 -5.11 -33.26
CA GLU A 150 1.96 -4.32 -34.45
C GLU A 150 2.59 -4.89 -35.74
N ILE A 151 3.89 -5.23 -35.67
CA ILE A 151 4.58 -5.87 -36.82
C ILE A 151 3.93 -7.21 -37.14
N GLN A 152 3.58 -8.03 -36.15
CA GLN A 152 2.94 -9.34 -36.36
C GLN A 152 1.55 -9.18 -37.01
N VAL A 153 0.72 -8.25 -36.51
CA VAL A 153 -0.63 -8.01 -37.04
C VAL A 153 -0.54 -7.53 -38.49
N ASN A 154 0.38 -6.61 -38.80
CA ASN A 154 0.58 -6.11 -40.16
C ASN A 154 1.07 -7.22 -41.10
N SER A 155 1.94 -8.10 -40.65
CA SER A 155 2.45 -9.23 -41.45
C SER A 155 1.35 -10.28 -41.69
N ALA A 156 0.54 -10.61 -40.64
CA ALA A 156 -0.58 -11.55 -40.77
C ALA A 156 -1.67 -10.99 -41.70
N ARG A 157 -1.99 -9.70 -41.61
CA ARG A 157 -2.94 -9.04 -42.48
C ARG A 157 -2.49 -9.15 -43.94
N LYS A 158 -1.23 -8.81 -44.24
CA LYS A 158 -0.68 -8.90 -45.59
C LYS A 158 -0.71 -10.34 -46.10
N ALA A 159 -0.34 -11.31 -45.28
CA ALA A 159 -0.40 -12.72 -45.65
C ALA A 159 -1.85 -13.18 -45.98
N ALA A 160 -2.85 -12.71 -45.24
CA ALA A 160 -4.26 -13.01 -45.54
C ALA A 160 -4.73 -12.35 -46.85
N GLU A 161 -4.35 -11.09 -47.10
CA GLU A 161 -4.63 -10.36 -48.35
C GLU A 161 -3.99 -11.06 -49.54
N ASP A 162 -2.69 -11.36 -49.47
CA ASP A 162 -1.93 -12.02 -50.54
C ASP A 162 -2.47 -13.42 -50.86
N THR A 163 -2.82 -14.22 -49.83
CA THR A 163 -3.40 -15.56 -50.00
C THR A 163 -4.78 -15.50 -50.64
N LYS A 164 -5.57 -14.49 -50.33
CA LYS A 164 -6.87 -14.26 -50.96
C LYS A 164 -6.75 -13.87 -52.42
N GLU A 165 -5.74 -13.07 -52.76
CA GLU A 165 -5.44 -12.74 -54.18
C GLU A 165 -4.98 -13.97 -54.97
N LEU A 166 -4.10 -14.80 -54.38
CA LEU A 166 -3.66 -16.07 -54.99
C LEU A 166 -4.82 -17.05 -55.18
N PHE A 167 -5.80 -17.08 -54.26
CA PHE A 167 -7.00 -17.87 -54.43
C PHE A 167 -7.85 -17.39 -55.62
N ASN A 168 -8.01 -16.09 -55.78
CA ASN A 168 -8.74 -15.51 -56.93
C ASN A 168 -8.06 -15.80 -58.27
N LEU A 169 -6.73 -15.97 -58.25
CA LEU A 169 -5.92 -16.36 -59.41
C LEU A 169 -5.91 -17.90 -59.63
N GLY A 170 -6.57 -18.67 -58.77
CA GLY A 170 -6.65 -20.14 -58.85
C GLY A 170 -5.39 -20.89 -58.42
N THR A 171 -4.44 -20.23 -57.80
CA THR A 171 -3.13 -20.79 -57.36
C THR A 171 -3.09 -21.19 -55.89
N SER A 172 -4.10 -20.84 -55.08
CA SER A 172 -4.25 -21.20 -53.69
C SER A 172 -5.57 -21.90 -53.42
N THR A 173 -5.63 -22.63 -52.31
CA THR A 173 -6.84 -23.35 -51.86
C THR A 173 -7.67 -22.52 -50.90
N TYR A 174 -8.98 -22.78 -50.79
CA TYR A 174 -9.85 -22.14 -49.84
C TYR A 174 -9.40 -22.38 -48.38
N LEU A 175 -8.81 -23.55 -48.09
CA LEU A 175 -8.29 -23.90 -46.79
C LEU A 175 -7.10 -22.98 -46.38
N GLU A 176 -6.23 -22.64 -47.34
CA GLU A 176 -5.10 -21.73 -47.09
C GLU A 176 -5.62 -20.32 -46.77
N VAL A 177 -6.63 -19.82 -47.48
CA VAL A 177 -7.26 -18.53 -47.19
C VAL A 177 -7.85 -18.52 -45.77
N LEU A 178 -8.60 -19.57 -45.43
CA LEU A 178 -9.20 -19.69 -44.11
C LEU A 178 -8.14 -19.74 -42.99
N SER A 179 -7.03 -20.44 -43.21
CA SER A 179 -5.93 -20.54 -42.27
C SER A 179 -5.20 -19.17 -42.07
N ALA A 180 -5.02 -18.43 -43.17
CA ALA A 180 -4.41 -17.10 -43.11
C ALA A 180 -5.32 -16.08 -42.38
N GLU A 181 -6.62 -16.09 -42.66
CA GLU A 181 -7.62 -15.26 -41.98
C GLU A 181 -7.73 -15.61 -40.49
N GLN A 182 -7.68 -16.90 -40.12
CA GLN A 182 -7.66 -17.33 -38.72
C GLN A 182 -6.41 -16.82 -38.00
N SER A 183 -5.26 -16.87 -38.65
CA SER A 183 -4.00 -16.37 -38.11
C SER A 183 -4.04 -14.85 -37.89
N TYR A 184 -4.59 -14.11 -38.85
CA TYR A 184 -4.80 -12.67 -38.75
C TYR A 184 -5.76 -12.31 -37.60
N LEU A 185 -6.91 -12.97 -37.51
CA LEU A 185 -7.85 -12.77 -36.42
C LEU A 185 -7.23 -13.05 -35.04
N SER A 186 -6.45 -14.14 -34.94
CA SER A 186 -5.73 -14.48 -33.71
C SER A 186 -4.69 -13.40 -33.32
N ALA A 187 -4.01 -12.83 -34.31
CA ALA A 187 -3.07 -11.72 -34.08
C ALA A 187 -3.79 -10.45 -33.57
N GLN A 188 -4.95 -10.10 -34.15
CA GLN A 188 -5.76 -8.97 -33.72
C GLN A 188 -6.31 -9.16 -32.29
N LEU A 189 -6.81 -10.34 -31.95
CA LEU A 189 -7.28 -10.63 -30.59
C LEU A 189 -6.14 -10.50 -29.57
N SER A 190 -4.95 -10.93 -29.96
CA SER A 190 -3.75 -10.78 -29.12
C SER A 190 -3.33 -9.32 -28.97
N GLU A 191 -3.50 -8.48 -29.99
CA GLU A 191 -3.24 -7.03 -29.93
C GLU A 191 -4.15 -6.33 -28.92
N VAL A 192 -5.45 -6.68 -28.92
CA VAL A 192 -6.41 -6.17 -27.95
C VAL A 192 -6.01 -6.56 -26.52
N ALA A 193 -5.62 -7.83 -26.31
CA ALA A 193 -5.16 -8.32 -25.03
C ALA A 193 -3.88 -7.57 -24.57
N ASP A 194 -2.91 -7.40 -25.46
CA ASP A 194 -1.66 -6.69 -25.15
C ASP A 194 -1.90 -5.21 -24.82
N THR A 195 -2.87 -4.57 -25.48
CA THR A 195 -3.29 -3.19 -25.19
C THR A 195 -3.91 -3.10 -23.80
N PHE A 196 -4.75 -4.06 -23.43
CA PHE A 196 -5.32 -4.15 -22.08
C PHE A 196 -4.23 -4.37 -21.02
N ASP A 197 -3.30 -5.30 -21.24
CA ASP A 197 -2.18 -5.58 -20.33
C ASP A 197 -1.31 -4.34 -20.11
N ARG A 198 -1.08 -3.56 -21.19
CA ARG A 198 -0.35 -2.29 -21.10
C ARG A 198 -1.08 -1.26 -20.25
N MET A 199 -2.39 -1.11 -20.39
CA MET A 199 -3.20 -0.24 -19.53
C MET A 199 -3.17 -0.70 -18.07
N GLN A 200 -3.29 -2.00 -17.84
CA GLN A 200 -3.21 -2.59 -16.51
C GLN A 200 -1.84 -2.34 -15.86
N SER A 201 -0.75 -2.41 -16.64
CA SER A 201 0.60 -2.12 -16.13
C SER A 201 0.77 -0.67 -15.70
N VAL A 202 0.16 0.28 -16.43
CA VAL A 202 0.13 1.70 -16.03
C VAL A 202 -0.64 1.88 -14.73
N ILE A 203 -1.80 1.26 -14.58
CA ILE A 203 -2.59 1.32 -13.35
C ILE A 203 -1.79 0.73 -12.18
N SER A 204 -1.13 -0.41 -12.38
CA SER A 204 -0.29 -1.05 -11.38
C SER A 204 0.88 -0.15 -10.95
N LEU A 205 1.49 0.55 -11.91
CA LEU A 205 2.57 1.51 -11.63
C LEU A 205 2.04 2.71 -10.82
N TYR A 206 0.88 3.24 -11.20
CA TYR A 206 0.20 4.27 -10.41
C TYR A 206 -0.08 3.78 -8.98
N GLN A 207 -0.58 2.56 -8.83
CA GLN A 207 -0.83 1.95 -7.53
C GLN A 207 0.44 1.79 -6.71
N ALA A 208 1.55 1.40 -7.31
CA ALA A 208 2.81 1.23 -6.61
C ALA A 208 3.46 2.58 -6.21
N CYS A 209 3.27 3.63 -7.00
CA CYS A 209 3.97 4.91 -6.84
C CYS A 209 3.13 6.05 -6.26
N LEU A 210 1.84 6.12 -6.55
CA LEU A 210 1.05 7.34 -6.47
C LEU A 210 -0.28 7.20 -5.71
N LEU A 211 -0.62 6.03 -5.21
CA LEU A 211 -1.94 5.80 -4.62
C LEU A 211 -2.25 6.69 -3.39
N TYR A 212 -1.34 7.55 -2.97
CA TYR A 212 -1.49 8.25 -1.71
C TYR A 212 -0.95 9.68 -1.70
N THR A 213 -1.05 10.37 -2.82
CA THR A 213 -1.16 11.82 -2.79
C THR A 213 -2.64 12.17 -2.68
N SER A 214 -3.26 11.85 -1.55
CA SER A 214 -4.48 12.53 -1.17
C SER A 214 -4.07 13.74 -0.35
N ASP A 215 -4.49 14.90 -0.80
CA ASP A 215 -4.49 16.20 -0.17
C ASP A 215 -4.65 16.19 1.35
#